data_b5b145142c129e816b313a8a439f2958
#
_entry.id   b5b145142c129e816b313a8a439f2958
#
_cell.length_a   1.000
_cell.length_b   1.000
_cell.length_c   1.000
_cell.angle_alpha   90.00
_cell.angle_beta   90.00
_cell.angle_gamma   90.00
#
_symmetry.space_group_name_H-M   'P 1'
#
loop_
_entity.id
_entity.type
_entity.pdbx_description
1 polymer ?
#
loop_
_entity_poly.entity_id
_entity_poly.type
_entity_poly.pdbx_seq_one_letter_code
_entity_poly.pdbx_strand_id
1 'polypeptide(L)'
;MTSDGLFDVGDGHQLWVEVQGQADGIPAVFLHGGPGGGFQPGNKALFDPRFRTVFFDQRGAGRSVPRGGLQANTTAHLIADMERLRQHFGIEKWLVVGGSWGATLALAYAQAHPDRVSGLVLRAVFLGTKAELDWAFGTGLRQFHPGLYQDFLAALPEVERADPLPNYYRRILDPDPAVNLPAAMAWHDTERVLSELTPSATRLMPPTDRPRPNSPYLEAHYFSNGCFLQGLLQNAAALAGIPGVVVQGQYDLLCPPATSYALVQRWPDARIVVAPASGHSLSHPAVQAAVKAAIDSFDGTGFTVA
;
A
#
# COMPACT_ATOMS: atom_id res chain seq x y z
N MET A 1 3.37 -12.03 24.69
CA MET A 1 1.93 -11.85 24.84
C MET A 1 1.40 -11.48 23.46
N THR A 2 0.67 -12.37 22.81
CA THR A 2 -0.07 -12.06 21.58
C THR A 2 -1.29 -11.29 22.01
N SER A 3 -1.30 -9.97 21.84
CA SER A 3 -2.49 -9.14 22.02
C SER A 3 -3.15 -8.96 20.67
N ASP A 4 -3.91 -9.95 20.23
CA ASP A 4 -4.72 -9.84 19.03
C ASP A 4 -6.07 -9.22 19.42
N GLY A 5 -6.51 -8.18 18.73
CA GLY A 5 -7.80 -7.59 19.02
C GLY A 5 -8.04 -6.22 18.39
N LEU A 6 -9.20 -5.68 18.70
CA LEU A 6 -9.58 -4.34 18.30
C LEU A 6 -8.98 -3.31 19.27
N PHE A 7 -8.32 -2.31 18.71
CA PHE A 7 -7.70 -1.19 19.43
C PHE A 7 -8.42 0.12 19.06
N ASP A 8 -8.96 0.81 20.05
CA ASP A 8 -9.66 2.07 19.84
C ASP A 8 -8.68 3.20 19.50
N VAL A 9 -8.90 3.85 18.37
CA VAL A 9 -8.12 5.00 17.90
C VAL A 9 -8.91 6.30 17.89
N GLY A 10 -10.11 6.29 18.48
CA GLY A 10 -11.03 7.44 18.47
C GLY A 10 -11.76 7.60 17.15
N ASP A 11 -12.54 8.67 17.04
CA ASP A 11 -13.35 9.02 15.87
C ASP A 11 -14.35 7.92 15.44
N GLY A 12 -14.67 6.98 16.35
CA GLY A 12 -15.52 5.83 16.07
C GLY A 12 -14.82 4.70 15.32
N HIS A 13 -13.49 4.70 15.25
CA HIS A 13 -12.69 3.64 14.62
C HIS A 13 -11.97 2.77 15.65
N GLN A 14 -11.96 1.45 15.39
CA GLN A 14 -11.13 0.48 16.10
C GLN A 14 -10.32 -0.31 15.08
N LEU A 15 -9.01 -0.35 15.28
CA LEU A 15 -8.11 -1.08 14.39
C LEU A 15 -7.95 -2.52 14.87
N TRP A 16 -7.97 -3.46 13.95
CA TRP A 16 -7.53 -4.81 14.25
C TRP A 16 -6.00 -4.84 14.32
N VAL A 17 -5.46 -5.29 15.44
CA VAL A 17 -4.02 -5.30 15.71
C VAL A 17 -3.58 -6.70 16.10
N GLU A 18 -2.44 -7.13 15.61
CA GLU A 18 -1.75 -8.36 16.01
C GLU A 18 -0.27 -8.05 16.24
N VAL A 19 0.32 -8.66 17.28
CA VAL A 19 1.76 -8.55 17.56
C VAL A 19 2.41 -9.92 17.50
N GLN A 20 3.51 -10.02 16.76
CA GLN A 20 4.28 -11.25 16.58
C GLN A 20 5.73 -11.03 16.97
N GLY A 21 6.38 -12.13 17.43
CA GLY A 21 7.81 -12.19 17.73
C GLY A 21 8.11 -12.00 19.20
N GLN A 22 9.37 -11.69 19.53
CA GLN A 22 9.86 -11.58 20.90
C GLN A 22 9.44 -10.23 21.52
N ALA A 23 9.10 -10.22 22.80
CA ALA A 23 8.64 -9.01 23.50
C ALA A 23 9.71 -7.91 23.56
N ASP A 24 10.98 -8.31 23.63
CA ASP A 24 12.19 -7.48 23.63
C ASP A 24 12.88 -7.45 22.26
N GLY A 25 12.22 -7.98 21.22
CA GLY A 25 12.72 -8.01 19.86
C GLY A 25 12.81 -6.64 19.22
N ILE A 26 13.51 -6.56 18.07
CA ILE A 26 13.63 -5.32 17.28
C ILE A 26 12.22 -4.84 16.88
N PRO A 27 11.82 -3.61 17.28
CA PRO A 27 10.50 -3.12 16.98
C PRO A 27 10.30 -2.91 15.47
N ALA A 28 9.18 -3.41 14.94
CA ALA A 28 8.80 -3.23 13.56
C ALA A 28 7.29 -3.01 13.41
N VAL A 29 6.87 -2.33 12.33
CA VAL A 29 5.47 -2.21 11.93
C VAL A 29 5.32 -2.55 10.45
N PHE A 30 4.27 -3.29 10.12
CA PHE A 30 3.92 -3.63 8.74
C PHE A 30 2.70 -2.86 8.28
N LEU A 31 2.83 -2.16 7.14
CA LEU A 31 1.78 -1.35 6.51
C LEU A 31 1.30 -2.02 5.23
N HIS A 32 0.04 -2.45 5.24
CA HIS A 32 -0.57 -3.06 4.06
C HIS A 32 -0.86 -2.04 2.95
N GLY A 33 -1.01 -2.53 1.72
CA GLY A 33 -1.37 -1.77 0.53
C GLY A 33 -2.88 -1.56 0.34
N GLY A 34 -3.24 -1.13 -0.81
CA GLY A 34 -4.56 -0.71 -1.26
C GLY A 34 -4.52 0.77 -1.63
N PRO A 35 -5.11 1.70 -0.82
CA PRO A 35 -5.62 1.57 0.56
C PRO A 35 -6.80 0.60 0.69
N GLY A 36 -6.93 -0.02 1.87
CA GLY A 36 -8.08 -0.88 2.16
C GLY A 36 -7.86 -2.38 1.99
N GLY A 37 -6.66 -2.83 1.61
CA GLY A 37 -6.36 -4.24 1.39
C GLY A 37 -6.40 -5.11 2.66
N GLY A 38 -6.02 -4.56 3.81
CA GLY A 38 -5.77 -5.32 5.03
C GLY A 38 -4.49 -6.17 4.96
N PHE A 39 -3.88 -6.49 6.09
CA PHE A 39 -2.72 -7.37 6.08
C PHE A 39 -3.15 -8.85 5.96
N GLN A 40 -2.33 -9.61 5.27
CA GLN A 40 -2.59 -11.04 5.03
C GLN A 40 -1.74 -11.88 5.98
N PRO A 41 -2.23 -13.07 6.43
CA PRO A 41 -1.45 -13.95 7.29
C PRO A 41 -0.05 -14.27 6.75
N GLY A 42 0.10 -14.38 5.43
CA GLY A 42 1.39 -14.61 4.77
C GLY A 42 2.42 -13.50 4.95
N ASN A 43 1.99 -12.27 5.27
CA ASN A 43 2.91 -11.16 5.52
C ASN A 43 3.76 -11.39 6.77
N LYS A 44 3.27 -12.18 7.73
CA LYS A 44 3.97 -12.52 8.96
C LYS A 44 5.26 -13.31 8.71
N ALA A 45 5.31 -14.11 7.66
CA ALA A 45 6.48 -14.88 7.27
C ALA A 45 7.68 -14.04 6.78
N LEU A 46 7.47 -12.76 6.53
CA LEU A 46 8.55 -11.82 6.18
C LEU A 46 9.48 -11.53 7.37
N PHE A 47 8.97 -11.67 8.61
CA PHE A 47 9.69 -11.26 9.80
C PHE A 47 10.20 -12.49 10.57
N ASP A 48 11.50 -12.46 10.84
CA ASP A 48 12.13 -13.41 11.79
C ASP A 48 11.60 -13.17 13.22
N PRO A 49 11.51 -14.21 14.08
CA PRO A 49 11.09 -14.05 15.48
C PRO A 49 11.88 -13.06 16.33
N ARG A 50 13.10 -12.67 15.91
CA ARG A 50 13.91 -11.62 16.57
C ARG A 50 13.29 -10.22 16.48
N PHE A 51 12.30 -10.02 15.61
CA PHE A 51 11.52 -8.78 15.57
C PHE A 51 10.33 -8.87 16.53
N ARG A 52 9.92 -7.72 17.05
CA ARG A 52 8.62 -7.47 17.66
C ARG A 52 7.79 -6.69 16.67
N THR A 53 7.01 -7.38 15.85
CA THR A 53 6.30 -6.77 14.72
C THR A 53 4.84 -6.51 15.05
N VAL A 54 4.43 -5.26 14.88
CA VAL A 54 3.03 -4.83 14.96
C VAL A 54 2.42 -4.91 13.55
N PHE A 55 1.39 -5.72 13.40
CA PHE A 55 0.53 -5.78 12.22
C PHE A 55 -0.79 -5.13 12.58
N PHE A 56 -1.34 -4.31 11.70
CA PHE A 56 -2.68 -3.78 11.90
C PHE A 56 -3.39 -3.57 10.56
N ASP A 57 -4.70 -3.70 10.58
CA ASP A 57 -5.56 -3.27 9.48
C ASP A 57 -5.86 -1.79 9.67
N GLN A 58 -5.59 -0.95 8.66
CA GLN A 58 -5.83 0.49 8.69
C GLN A 58 -7.32 0.80 8.80
N ARG A 59 -7.71 2.04 9.09
CA ARG A 59 -9.12 2.47 9.20
C ARG A 59 -9.92 2.01 7.98
N GLY A 60 -11.07 1.40 8.22
CA GLY A 60 -11.96 0.90 7.17
C GLY A 60 -11.51 -0.38 6.47
N ALA A 61 -10.27 -0.86 6.70
CA ALA A 61 -9.70 -2.01 6.04
C ALA A 61 -9.84 -3.31 6.84
N GLY A 62 -9.78 -4.43 6.15
CA GLY A 62 -9.66 -5.77 6.73
C GLY A 62 -10.69 -6.06 7.82
N ARG A 63 -10.19 -6.29 9.04
CA ARG A 63 -10.98 -6.60 10.26
C ARG A 63 -11.22 -5.37 11.14
N SER A 64 -10.66 -4.20 10.77
CA SER A 64 -10.93 -2.93 11.46
C SER A 64 -12.37 -2.47 11.28
N VAL A 65 -12.91 -1.79 12.28
CA VAL A 65 -14.30 -1.33 12.28
C VAL A 65 -14.39 0.18 12.45
N PRO A 66 -15.37 0.83 11.77
CA PRO A 66 -16.35 0.27 10.83
C PRO A 66 -15.68 -0.10 9.50
N ARG A 67 -15.98 -1.27 8.95
CA ARG A 67 -15.46 -1.69 7.65
C ARG A 67 -15.94 -0.74 6.55
N GLY A 68 -15.02 -0.26 5.71
CA GLY A 68 -15.32 0.74 4.69
C GLY A 68 -15.62 2.12 5.24
N GLY A 69 -15.35 2.40 6.53
CA GLY A 69 -15.57 3.72 7.12
C GLY A 69 -14.69 4.79 6.50
N LEU A 70 -15.31 5.86 5.99
CA LEU A 70 -14.62 6.99 5.32
C LEU A 70 -14.50 8.22 6.20
N GLN A 71 -15.39 8.38 7.20
CA GLN A 71 -15.35 9.50 8.13
C GLN A 71 -14.04 9.46 8.93
N ALA A 72 -13.37 10.61 9.11
CA ALA A 72 -12.09 10.69 9.80
C ALA A 72 -11.07 9.63 9.31
N ASN A 73 -11.05 9.37 8.00
CA ASN A 73 -10.16 8.39 7.38
C ASN A 73 -9.34 9.08 6.27
N THR A 74 -8.28 9.74 6.69
CA THR A 74 -7.31 10.44 5.85
C THR A 74 -5.89 10.00 6.22
N THR A 75 -4.90 10.32 5.42
CA THR A 75 -3.50 9.99 5.71
C THR A 75 -3.04 10.57 7.05
N ALA A 76 -3.48 11.77 7.42
CA ALA A 76 -3.17 12.35 8.73
C ALA A 76 -3.72 11.52 9.90
N HIS A 77 -4.93 10.96 9.76
CA HIS A 77 -5.50 10.06 10.78
C HIS A 77 -4.71 8.76 10.87
N LEU A 78 -4.30 8.18 9.74
CA LEU A 78 -3.48 6.95 9.75
C LEU A 78 -2.10 7.18 10.40
N ILE A 79 -1.47 8.33 10.16
CA ILE A 79 -0.22 8.72 10.83
C ILE A 79 -0.44 8.83 12.35
N ALA A 80 -1.53 9.48 12.78
CA ALA A 80 -1.87 9.59 14.19
C ALA A 80 -2.16 8.21 14.83
N ASP A 81 -2.80 7.31 14.10
CA ASP A 81 -3.04 5.94 14.56
C ASP A 81 -1.73 5.16 14.75
N MET A 82 -0.78 5.31 13.83
CA MET A 82 0.56 4.72 14.00
C MET A 82 1.24 5.22 15.28
N GLU A 83 1.15 6.52 15.60
CA GLU A 83 1.69 7.08 16.85
C GLU A 83 0.97 6.53 18.08
N ARG A 84 -0.37 6.39 18.05
CA ARG A 84 -1.13 5.77 19.14
C ARG A 84 -0.69 4.32 19.40
N LEU A 85 -0.54 3.53 18.33
CA LEU A 85 -0.05 2.13 18.43
C LEU A 85 1.38 2.10 18.96
N ARG A 86 2.29 2.91 18.42
CA ARG A 86 3.67 2.99 18.87
C ARG A 86 3.77 3.28 20.36
N GLN A 87 3.04 4.28 20.83
CA GLN A 87 3.00 4.67 22.26
C GLN A 87 2.37 3.60 23.13
N HIS A 88 1.27 2.95 22.68
CA HIS A 88 0.61 1.88 23.41
C HIS A 88 1.54 0.69 23.65
N PHE A 89 2.38 0.35 22.66
CA PHE A 89 3.33 -0.74 22.77
C PHE A 89 4.66 -0.34 23.41
N GLY A 90 4.83 0.91 23.85
CA GLY A 90 6.05 1.43 24.48
C GLY A 90 7.26 1.42 23.55
N ILE A 91 7.03 1.59 22.24
CA ILE A 91 8.08 1.58 21.21
C ILE A 91 8.60 3.00 21.04
N GLU A 92 9.91 3.21 21.13
CA GLU A 92 10.53 4.51 20.89
C GLU A 92 10.71 4.77 19.39
N LYS A 93 11.32 3.82 18.68
CA LYS A 93 11.51 3.82 17.22
C LYS A 93 11.23 2.43 16.68
N TRP A 94 10.80 2.34 15.45
CA TRP A 94 10.55 1.08 14.77
C TRP A 94 11.03 1.05 13.32
N LEU A 95 11.35 -0.13 12.83
CA LEU A 95 11.47 -0.42 11.41
C LEU A 95 10.08 -0.33 10.79
N VAL A 96 9.90 0.52 9.78
CA VAL A 96 8.63 0.63 9.06
C VAL A 96 8.73 -0.11 7.72
N VAL A 97 7.87 -1.10 7.54
CA VAL A 97 7.84 -1.93 6.32
C VAL A 97 6.51 -1.74 5.61
N GLY A 98 6.55 -1.35 4.34
CA GLY A 98 5.32 -1.12 3.58
C GLY A 98 5.49 -1.28 2.08
N GLY A 99 4.39 -1.64 1.39
CA GLY A 99 4.39 -1.78 -0.06
C GLY A 99 3.19 -1.11 -0.72
N SER A 100 3.39 -0.56 -1.93
CA SER A 100 2.33 0.15 -2.66
C SER A 100 1.80 1.32 -1.81
N TRP A 101 0.50 1.41 -1.54
CA TRP A 101 -0.06 2.36 -0.57
C TRP A 101 0.65 2.30 0.79
N GLY A 102 1.05 1.11 1.27
CA GLY A 102 1.82 0.99 2.51
C GLY A 102 3.18 1.72 2.46
N ALA A 103 3.81 1.81 1.29
CA ALA A 103 5.02 2.61 1.09
C ALA A 103 4.71 4.11 1.12
N THR A 104 3.57 4.53 0.55
CA THR A 104 3.06 5.91 0.66
C THR A 104 2.90 6.34 2.11
N LEU A 105 2.21 5.51 2.89
CA LEU A 105 1.97 5.78 4.32
C LEU A 105 3.29 5.75 5.12
N ALA A 106 4.21 4.82 4.82
CA ALA A 106 5.53 4.75 5.45
C ALA A 106 6.34 6.03 5.21
N LEU A 107 6.36 6.53 3.97
CA LEU A 107 7.03 7.78 3.61
C LEU A 107 6.41 8.99 4.31
N ALA A 108 5.07 9.08 4.29
CA ALA A 108 4.34 10.17 4.95
C ALA A 108 4.60 10.18 6.46
N TYR A 109 4.57 9.01 7.09
CA TYR A 109 4.87 8.85 8.51
C TYR A 109 6.33 9.22 8.83
N ALA A 110 7.30 8.73 8.07
CA ALA A 110 8.71 9.01 8.30
C ALA A 110 9.04 10.49 8.10
N GLN A 111 8.42 11.17 7.15
CA GLN A 111 8.58 12.61 6.95
C GLN A 111 7.93 13.44 8.09
N ALA A 112 6.83 12.96 8.68
CA ALA A 112 6.17 13.63 9.81
C ALA A 112 6.86 13.33 11.15
N HIS A 113 7.42 12.15 11.32
CA HIS A 113 8.03 11.66 12.58
C HIS A 113 9.39 10.99 12.34
N PRO A 114 10.40 11.70 11.79
CA PRO A 114 11.70 11.08 11.45
C PRO A 114 12.39 10.47 12.68
N ASP A 115 12.20 11.05 13.85
CA ASP A 115 12.76 10.56 15.11
C ASP A 115 12.09 9.28 15.63
N ARG A 116 11.05 8.78 14.98
CA ARG A 116 10.30 7.56 15.34
C ARG A 116 10.59 6.39 14.42
N VAL A 117 11.44 6.58 13.41
CA VAL A 117 11.78 5.58 12.41
C VAL A 117 13.25 5.20 12.56
N SER A 118 13.52 3.90 12.74
CA SER A 118 14.88 3.36 12.79
C SER A 118 15.38 2.88 11.43
N GLY A 119 14.46 2.65 10.48
CA GLY A 119 14.75 2.27 9.10
C GLY A 119 13.46 2.07 8.30
N LEU A 120 13.59 2.05 6.98
CA LEU A 120 12.48 1.84 6.05
C LEU A 120 12.77 0.68 5.10
N VAL A 121 11.82 -0.27 4.96
CA VAL A 121 11.81 -1.24 3.87
C VAL A 121 10.55 -0.98 3.05
N LEU A 122 10.75 -0.44 1.84
CA LEU A 122 9.65 -0.08 0.94
C LEU A 122 9.62 -1.02 -0.26
N ARG A 123 8.43 -1.36 -0.72
CA ARG A 123 8.22 -2.15 -1.94
C ARG A 123 7.28 -1.40 -2.89
N ALA A 124 7.63 -1.38 -4.19
CA ALA A 124 6.74 -0.83 -5.22
C ALA A 124 6.22 0.56 -4.82
N VAL A 125 7.14 1.53 -4.73
CA VAL A 125 6.83 2.88 -4.23
C VAL A 125 5.73 3.53 -5.03
N PHE A 126 4.70 3.98 -4.32
CA PHE A 126 3.62 4.82 -4.80
C PHE A 126 3.65 6.14 -4.03
N LEU A 127 3.61 7.26 -4.73
CA LEU A 127 3.69 8.60 -4.13
C LEU A 127 2.33 9.28 -4.01
N GLY A 128 1.27 8.62 -4.45
CA GLY A 128 -0.11 9.12 -4.39
C GLY A 128 -0.41 10.21 -5.40
N THR A 129 0.33 10.30 -6.49
CA THR A 129 0.17 11.36 -7.48
C THR A 129 -0.85 11.00 -8.56
N LYS A 130 -1.50 12.03 -9.12
CA LYS A 130 -2.39 11.86 -10.27
C LYS A 130 -1.65 11.23 -11.47
N ALA A 131 -0.39 11.60 -11.70
CA ALA A 131 0.41 11.07 -12.81
C ALA A 131 0.60 9.55 -12.72
N GLU A 132 0.77 9.00 -11.50
CA GLU A 132 0.89 7.56 -11.28
C GLU A 132 -0.45 6.83 -11.54
N LEU A 133 -1.56 7.44 -11.14
CA LEU A 133 -2.90 6.90 -11.42
C LEU A 133 -3.24 6.97 -12.91
N ASP A 134 -2.91 8.07 -13.58
CA ASP A 134 -3.07 8.22 -15.04
C ASP A 134 -2.19 7.22 -15.82
N TRP A 135 -1.02 6.87 -15.28
CA TRP A 135 -0.20 5.80 -15.82
C TRP A 135 -0.88 4.44 -15.64
N ALA A 136 -1.19 4.06 -14.40
CA ALA A 136 -1.68 2.72 -14.08
C ALA A 136 -2.99 2.38 -14.80
N PHE A 137 -3.98 3.29 -14.76
CA PHE A 137 -5.32 3.07 -15.31
C PHE A 137 -5.56 3.74 -16.67
N GLY A 138 -4.57 4.40 -17.20
CA GLY A 138 -4.64 5.10 -18.47
C GLY A 138 -3.55 4.66 -19.45
N THR A 139 -2.43 5.39 -19.45
CA THR A 139 -1.38 5.21 -20.48
C THR A 139 -0.74 3.84 -20.41
N GLY A 140 -0.34 3.37 -19.24
CA GLY A 140 0.28 2.05 -19.05
C GLY A 140 -0.70 0.93 -19.39
N LEU A 141 -1.90 0.96 -18.82
CA LEU A 141 -2.96 -0.02 -19.10
C LEU A 141 -3.25 -0.11 -20.60
N ARG A 142 -3.39 1.02 -21.27
CA ARG A 142 -3.67 1.06 -22.72
C ARG A 142 -2.54 0.49 -23.56
N GLN A 143 -1.28 0.71 -23.16
CA GLN A 143 -0.12 0.26 -23.92
C GLN A 143 0.15 -1.23 -23.74
N PHE A 144 0.06 -1.75 -22.53
CA PHE A 144 0.43 -3.13 -22.22
C PHE A 144 -0.75 -4.11 -22.25
N HIS A 145 -1.97 -3.63 -21.98
CA HIS A 145 -3.20 -4.43 -21.96
C HIS A 145 -4.35 -3.73 -22.68
N PRO A 146 -4.25 -3.47 -24.03
CA PRO A 146 -5.24 -2.69 -24.77
C PRO A 146 -6.66 -3.29 -24.72
N GLY A 147 -6.78 -4.62 -24.70
CA GLY A 147 -8.08 -5.29 -24.56
C GLY A 147 -8.72 -5.05 -23.18
N LEU A 148 -7.92 -5.13 -22.11
CA LEU A 148 -8.39 -4.82 -20.75
C LEU A 148 -8.76 -3.34 -20.61
N TYR A 149 -8.01 -2.43 -21.25
CA TYR A 149 -8.36 -1.01 -21.28
C TYR A 149 -9.72 -0.75 -21.96
N GLN A 150 -10.02 -1.47 -23.06
CA GLN A 150 -11.35 -1.41 -23.69
C GLN A 150 -12.44 -1.91 -22.74
N ASP A 151 -12.23 -3.02 -22.04
CA ASP A 151 -13.16 -3.54 -21.04
C ASP A 151 -13.36 -2.55 -19.89
N PHE A 152 -12.26 -1.96 -19.39
CA PHE A 152 -12.28 -0.95 -18.34
C PHE A 152 -13.12 0.27 -18.74
N LEU A 153 -12.96 0.78 -19.96
CA LEU A 153 -13.81 1.84 -20.47
C LEU A 153 -15.26 1.40 -20.68
N ALA A 154 -15.48 0.17 -21.19
CA ALA A 154 -16.83 -0.32 -21.48
C ALA A 154 -17.67 -0.57 -20.21
N ALA A 155 -17.03 -0.75 -19.05
CA ALA A 155 -17.72 -0.83 -17.75
C ALA A 155 -18.36 0.52 -17.32
N LEU A 156 -17.98 1.64 -17.98
CA LEU A 156 -18.59 2.95 -17.79
C LEU A 156 -19.60 3.25 -18.90
N PRO A 157 -20.66 4.03 -18.60
CA PRO A 157 -21.50 4.64 -19.64
C PRO A 157 -20.66 5.44 -20.65
N GLU A 158 -21.09 5.44 -21.88
CA GLU A 158 -20.33 6.07 -22.99
C GLU A 158 -19.92 7.53 -22.71
N VAL A 159 -20.81 8.30 -22.15
CA VAL A 159 -20.59 9.71 -21.80
C VAL A 159 -19.52 9.94 -20.72
N GLU A 160 -19.16 8.91 -19.96
CA GLU A 160 -18.20 8.98 -18.88
C GLU A 160 -16.79 8.47 -19.28
N ARG A 161 -16.64 7.86 -20.45
CA ARG A 161 -15.39 7.22 -20.90
C ARG A 161 -14.29 8.21 -21.27
N ALA A 162 -14.63 9.47 -21.52
CA ALA A 162 -13.65 10.51 -21.87
C ALA A 162 -12.74 10.88 -20.68
N ASP A 163 -13.25 10.77 -19.44
CA ASP A 163 -12.50 11.01 -18.21
C ASP A 163 -12.80 9.88 -17.21
N PRO A 164 -12.20 8.70 -17.38
CA PRO A 164 -12.63 7.49 -16.66
C PRO A 164 -12.38 7.55 -15.16
N LEU A 165 -11.23 8.07 -14.68
CA LEU A 165 -10.87 7.95 -13.26
C LEU A 165 -11.84 8.68 -12.33
N PRO A 166 -12.17 9.96 -12.48
CA PRO A 166 -13.16 10.63 -11.64
C PRO A 166 -14.54 9.96 -11.69
N ASN A 167 -14.93 9.42 -12.85
CA ASN A 167 -16.19 8.71 -13.00
C ASN A 167 -16.20 7.35 -12.29
N TYR A 168 -15.08 6.62 -12.32
CA TYR A 168 -14.91 5.43 -11.51
C TYR A 168 -15.02 5.75 -10.02
N TYR A 169 -14.32 6.77 -9.52
CA TYR A 169 -14.38 7.16 -8.10
C TYR A 169 -15.81 7.49 -7.67
N ARG A 170 -16.51 8.30 -8.45
CA ARG A 170 -17.89 8.67 -8.18
C ARG A 170 -18.82 7.44 -8.14
N ARG A 171 -18.65 6.51 -9.08
CA ARG A 171 -19.46 5.29 -9.14
C ARG A 171 -19.15 4.32 -8.01
N ILE A 172 -17.88 4.11 -7.70
CA ILE A 172 -17.45 3.23 -6.60
C ILE A 172 -17.99 3.74 -5.25
N LEU A 173 -18.05 5.06 -5.07
CA LEU A 173 -18.55 5.71 -3.86
C LEU A 173 -20.06 5.91 -3.84
N ASP A 174 -20.79 5.56 -4.92
CA ASP A 174 -22.24 5.66 -4.98
C ASP A 174 -22.88 4.72 -3.94
N PRO A 175 -23.92 5.17 -3.21
CA PRO A 175 -24.61 4.30 -2.22
C PRO A 175 -25.41 3.16 -2.86
N ASP A 176 -25.80 3.30 -4.15
CA ASP A 176 -26.56 2.26 -4.86
C ASP A 176 -25.67 1.09 -5.28
N PRO A 177 -25.90 -0.13 -4.77
CA PRO A 177 -25.16 -1.33 -5.17
C PRO A 177 -25.21 -1.61 -6.68
N ALA A 178 -26.28 -1.23 -7.37
CA ALA A 178 -26.41 -1.40 -8.82
C ALA A 178 -25.40 -0.52 -9.59
N VAL A 179 -24.94 0.57 -8.99
CA VAL A 179 -23.94 1.49 -9.56
C VAL A 179 -22.52 1.12 -9.07
N ASN A 180 -22.36 0.91 -7.76
CA ASN A 180 -21.02 0.78 -7.19
C ASN A 180 -20.39 -0.59 -7.42
N LEU A 181 -21.14 -1.69 -7.38
CA LEU A 181 -20.58 -3.04 -7.52
C LEU A 181 -19.91 -3.27 -8.88
N PRO A 182 -20.55 -2.97 -10.03
CA PRO A 182 -19.89 -3.15 -11.33
C PRO A 182 -18.60 -2.33 -11.46
N ALA A 183 -18.61 -1.10 -10.99
CA ALA A 183 -17.45 -0.21 -11.04
C ALA A 183 -16.31 -0.72 -10.13
N ALA A 184 -16.62 -1.12 -8.90
CA ALA A 184 -15.64 -1.67 -7.97
C ALA A 184 -15.02 -2.98 -8.46
N MET A 185 -15.82 -3.84 -9.09
CA MET A 185 -15.35 -5.11 -9.65
C MET A 185 -14.44 -4.88 -10.85
N ALA A 186 -14.82 -3.98 -11.76
CA ALA A 186 -13.98 -3.64 -12.93
C ALA A 186 -12.63 -3.03 -12.50
N TRP A 187 -12.65 -2.14 -11.52
CA TRP A 187 -11.46 -1.54 -10.92
C TRP A 187 -10.54 -2.62 -10.34
N HIS A 188 -11.06 -3.44 -9.44
CA HIS A 188 -10.33 -4.52 -8.77
C HIS A 188 -9.74 -5.54 -9.76
N ASP A 189 -10.50 -5.96 -10.77
CA ASP A 189 -10.02 -6.90 -11.77
C ASP A 189 -8.90 -6.28 -12.62
N THR A 190 -8.97 -4.99 -12.90
CA THR A 190 -7.90 -4.26 -13.61
C THR A 190 -6.61 -4.25 -12.80
N GLU A 191 -6.68 -3.90 -11.52
CA GLU A 191 -5.49 -3.93 -10.63
C GLU A 191 -4.91 -5.34 -10.50
N ARG A 192 -5.75 -6.35 -10.37
CA ARG A 192 -5.31 -7.75 -10.30
C ARG A 192 -4.49 -8.13 -11.53
N VAL A 193 -4.91 -7.73 -12.72
CA VAL A 193 -4.14 -8.01 -13.95
C VAL A 193 -2.82 -7.25 -13.95
N LEU A 194 -2.82 -5.98 -13.58
CA LEU A 194 -1.63 -5.13 -13.57
C LEU A 194 -0.63 -5.52 -12.48
N SER A 195 -1.08 -6.20 -11.41
CA SER A 195 -0.23 -6.64 -10.30
C SER A 195 0.66 -7.82 -10.66
N GLU A 196 0.26 -8.64 -11.64
CA GLU A 196 0.94 -9.89 -11.98
C GLU A 196 1.73 -9.78 -13.28
N LEU A 197 2.91 -10.40 -13.32
CA LEU A 197 3.70 -10.51 -14.56
C LEU A 197 3.02 -11.44 -15.57
N THR A 198 2.42 -12.52 -15.09
CA THR A 198 1.68 -13.52 -15.87
C THR A 198 0.30 -13.72 -15.25
N PRO A 199 -0.64 -12.77 -15.47
CA PRO A 199 -1.97 -12.89 -14.88
C PRO A 199 -2.73 -14.08 -15.46
N SER A 200 -3.51 -14.75 -14.62
CA SER A 200 -4.35 -15.90 -15.01
C SER A 200 -5.47 -15.54 -16.00
N ALA A 201 -5.87 -14.28 -16.03
CA ALA A 201 -6.81 -13.71 -16.99
C ALA A 201 -6.38 -12.28 -17.32
N THR A 202 -6.49 -11.89 -18.59
CA THR A 202 -6.09 -10.58 -19.13
C THR A 202 -7.27 -9.69 -19.49
N ARG A 203 -8.48 -10.07 -19.08
CA ARG A 203 -9.74 -9.36 -19.30
C ARG A 203 -10.51 -9.26 -17.98
N LEU A 204 -11.49 -8.38 -17.90
CA LEU A 204 -12.39 -8.32 -16.77
C LEU A 204 -13.13 -9.65 -16.63
N MET A 205 -13.31 -10.11 -15.41
CA MET A 205 -14.08 -11.32 -15.15
C MET A 205 -15.57 -11.00 -15.27
N PRO A 206 -16.40 -11.95 -15.78
CA PRO A 206 -17.84 -11.78 -15.80
C PRO A 206 -18.37 -11.45 -14.40
N PRO A 207 -19.44 -10.64 -14.29
CA PRO A 207 -20.15 -10.48 -13.03
C PRO A 207 -20.58 -11.85 -12.51
N THR A 208 -20.09 -12.21 -11.34
CA THR A 208 -20.43 -13.45 -10.64
C THR A 208 -20.83 -13.08 -9.22
N ASP A 209 -21.38 -14.02 -8.46
CA ASP A 209 -21.71 -13.85 -7.03
C ASP A 209 -20.45 -13.76 -6.16
N ARG A 210 -19.47 -13.00 -6.62
CA ARG A 210 -18.23 -12.71 -5.88
C ARG A 210 -18.52 -11.67 -4.79
N PRO A 211 -17.91 -11.81 -3.60
CA PRO A 211 -18.02 -10.79 -2.58
C PRO A 211 -17.43 -9.45 -3.08
N ARG A 212 -18.06 -8.36 -2.68
CA ARG A 212 -17.58 -7.01 -3.00
C ARG A 212 -16.17 -6.82 -2.46
N PRO A 213 -15.19 -6.44 -3.30
CA PRO A 213 -13.86 -6.08 -2.84
C PRO A 213 -13.93 -4.77 -2.04
N ASN A 214 -13.20 -4.69 -0.92
CA ASN A 214 -13.23 -3.49 -0.08
C ASN A 214 -12.22 -2.43 -0.53
N SER A 215 -11.10 -2.85 -1.12
CA SER A 215 -10.04 -1.92 -1.50
C SER A 215 -10.49 -0.84 -2.49
N PRO A 216 -11.23 -1.10 -3.58
CA PRO A 216 -11.67 -0.06 -4.51
C PRO A 216 -12.45 1.08 -3.84
N TYR A 217 -13.21 0.77 -2.80
CA TYR A 217 -14.00 1.76 -2.06
C TYR A 217 -13.11 2.75 -1.30
N LEU A 218 -12.10 2.25 -0.59
CA LEU A 218 -11.14 3.10 0.10
C LEU A 218 -10.18 3.76 -0.90
N GLU A 219 -9.77 3.08 -1.96
CA GLU A 219 -8.96 3.66 -3.04
C GLU A 219 -9.66 4.84 -3.69
N ALA A 220 -10.93 4.71 -4.06
CA ALA A 220 -11.72 5.81 -4.61
C ALA A 220 -11.79 7.01 -3.67
N HIS A 221 -11.94 6.78 -2.35
CA HIS A 221 -11.93 7.83 -1.34
C HIS A 221 -10.56 8.54 -1.27
N TYR A 222 -9.47 7.79 -1.20
CA TYR A 222 -8.13 8.37 -1.12
C TYR A 222 -7.71 9.03 -2.44
N PHE A 223 -7.89 8.35 -3.56
CA PHE A 223 -7.43 8.84 -4.87
C PHE A 223 -8.21 10.07 -5.36
N SER A 224 -9.52 10.12 -5.13
CA SER A 224 -10.31 11.32 -5.44
C SER A 224 -9.94 12.54 -4.60
N ASN A 225 -9.28 12.34 -3.46
CA ASN A 225 -8.81 13.40 -2.57
C ASN A 225 -7.27 13.57 -2.59
N GLY A 226 -6.59 13.14 -3.66
CA GLY A 226 -5.14 13.25 -3.80
C GLY A 226 -4.39 12.56 -2.66
N CYS A 227 -4.91 11.43 -2.19
CA CYS A 227 -4.40 10.67 -1.04
C CYS A 227 -4.29 11.48 0.26
N PHE A 228 -4.92 12.66 0.32
CA PHE A 228 -4.75 13.63 1.42
C PHE A 228 -3.28 13.97 1.70
N LEU A 229 -2.45 14.01 0.64
CA LEU A 229 -1.01 14.19 0.69
C LEU A 229 -0.53 15.18 -0.35
N GLN A 230 0.60 15.81 -0.08
CA GLN A 230 1.31 16.64 -1.05
C GLN A 230 2.82 16.47 -0.89
N GLY A 231 3.51 16.37 -2.01
CA GLY A 231 4.95 16.59 -2.08
C GLY A 231 5.84 15.53 -1.42
N LEU A 232 5.43 14.24 -1.34
CA LEU A 232 6.28 13.20 -0.74
C LEU A 232 7.67 13.14 -1.36
N LEU A 233 7.76 13.24 -2.69
CA LEU A 233 9.05 13.23 -3.39
C LEU A 233 9.85 14.51 -3.18
N GLN A 234 9.19 15.64 -3.15
CA GLN A 234 9.81 16.95 -2.91
C GLN A 234 10.38 17.05 -1.50
N ASN A 235 9.70 16.42 -0.54
CA ASN A 235 10.09 16.40 0.88
C ASN A 235 11.00 15.22 1.24
N ALA A 236 11.52 14.45 0.26
CA ALA A 236 12.35 13.29 0.53
C ALA A 236 13.65 13.62 1.32
N ALA A 237 14.12 14.86 1.29
CA ALA A 237 15.24 15.31 2.12
C ALA A 237 14.98 15.16 3.64
N ALA A 238 13.72 15.14 4.08
CA ALA A 238 13.38 14.87 5.48
C ALA A 238 13.68 13.43 5.92
N LEU A 239 13.99 12.53 4.99
CA LEU A 239 14.41 11.16 5.27
C LEU A 239 15.92 11.03 5.52
N ALA A 240 16.69 12.11 5.45
CA ALA A 240 18.14 12.09 5.68
C ALA A 240 18.45 11.51 7.08
N GLY A 241 19.40 10.59 7.14
CA GLY A 241 19.79 9.87 8.36
C GLY A 241 18.88 8.67 8.69
N ILE A 242 17.82 8.42 7.95
CA ILE A 242 17.02 7.20 8.08
C ILE A 242 17.51 6.20 7.02
N PRO A 243 18.09 5.05 7.40
CA PRO A 243 18.52 4.04 6.44
C PRO A 243 17.31 3.41 5.74
N GLY A 244 17.45 3.13 4.42
CA GLY A 244 16.34 2.61 3.63
C GLY A 244 16.71 1.57 2.58
N VAL A 245 15.81 0.62 2.36
CA VAL A 245 15.87 -0.31 1.23
C VAL A 245 14.56 -0.24 0.46
N VAL A 246 14.66 0.07 -0.83
CA VAL A 246 13.52 0.08 -1.74
C VAL A 246 13.59 -1.15 -2.64
N VAL A 247 12.62 -2.05 -2.52
CA VAL A 247 12.49 -3.24 -3.39
C VAL A 247 11.51 -2.93 -4.52
N GLN A 248 11.94 -3.17 -5.77
CA GLN A 248 11.16 -2.82 -6.95
C GLN A 248 11.07 -4.01 -7.92
N GLY A 249 9.86 -4.40 -8.27
CA GLY A 249 9.64 -5.35 -9.37
C GLY A 249 10.02 -4.73 -10.71
N GLN A 250 10.81 -5.47 -11.50
CA GLN A 250 11.35 -4.96 -12.78
C GLN A 250 10.26 -4.52 -13.77
N TYR A 251 9.14 -5.22 -13.78
CA TYR A 251 8.02 -5.03 -14.72
C TYR A 251 6.72 -4.63 -14.00
N ASP A 252 6.85 -3.88 -12.92
CA ASP A 252 5.69 -3.36 -12.18
C ASP A 252 4.95 -2.33 -13.03
N LEU A 253 3.70 -2.64 -13.41
CA LEU A 253 2.85 -1.78 -14.22
C LEU A 253 1.98 -0.84 -13.40
N LEU A 254 1.74 -1.16 -12.11
CA LEU A 254 1.01 -0.27 -11.20
C LEU A 254 1.90 0.85 -10.67
N CYS A 255 3.07 0.48 -10.14
CA CYS A 255 4.04 1.42 -9.59
C CYS A 255 5.37 1.24 -10.31
N PRO A 256 5.56 1.87 -11.48
CA PRO A 256 6.71 1.62 -12.34
C PRO A 256 8.03 2.00 -11.67
N PRO A 257 9.15 1.34 -12.01
CA PRO A 257 10.47 1.54 -11.40
C PRO A 257 10.94 2.99 -11.35
N ALA A 258 10.52 3.82 -12.31
CA ALA A 258 10.90 5.23 -12.40
C ALA A 258 10.62 6.00 -11.10
N THR A 259 9.51 5.71 -10.43
CA THR A 259 9.12 6.34 -9.15
C THR A 259 10.10 5.97 -8.03
N SER A 260 10.43 4.68 -7.91
CA SER A 260 11.40 4.19 -6.91
C SER A 260 12.80 4.78 -7.14
N TYR A 261 13.26 4.86 -8.39
CA TYR A 261 14.53 5.50 -8.73
C TYR A 261 14.52 7.00 -8.39
N ALA A 262 13.45 7.72 -8.71
CA ALA A 262 13.34 9.15 -8.40
C ALA A 262 13.35 9.42 -6.89
N LEU A 263 12.79 8.53 -6.08
CA LEU A 263 12.84 8.61 -4.62
C LEU A 263 14.27 8.40 -4.10
N VAL A 264 14.93 7.31 -4.51
CA VAL A 264 16.29 6.98 -4.02
C VAL A 264 17.32 8.05 -4.42
N GLN A 265 17.17 8.69 -5.57
CA GLN A 265 18.02 9.83 -5.95
C GLN A 265 17.93 11.02 -4.99
N ARG A 266 16.84 11.15 -4.24
CA ARG A 266 16.60 12.24 -3.27
C ARG A 266 16.73 11.81 -1.81
N TRP A 267 16.96 10.54 -1.57
CA TRP A 267 17.13 9.95 -0.24
C TRP A 267 18.49 9.24 -0.14
N PRO A 268 19.55 9.96 0.29
CA PRO A 268 20.93 9.49 0.21
C PRO A 268 21.21 8.19 1.00
N ASP A 269 20.46 7.97 2.08
CA ASP A 269 20.63 6.80 2.96
C ASP A 269 19.84 5.58 2.49
N ALA A 270 19.23 5.65 1.29
CA ALA A 270 18.48 4.54 0.70
C ALA A 270 19.24 3.88 -0.45
N ARG A 271 19.01 2.58 -0.59
CA ARG A 271 19.41 1.80 -1.77
C ARG A 271 18.20 1.14 -2.42
N ILE A 272 18.30 0.87 -3.73
CA ILE A 272 17.27 0.16 -4.48
C ILE A 272 17.74 -1.26 -4.79
N VAL A 273 16.81 -2.22 -4.66
CA VAL A 273 16.97 -3.62 -5.05
C VAL A 273 15.91 -3.94 -6.08
N VAL A 274 16.33 -4.18 -7.32
CA VAL A 274 15.40 -4.56 -8.41
C VAL A 274 15.24 -6.07 -8.43
N ALA A 275 14.00 -6.53 -8.21
CA ALA A 275 13.63 -7.94 -8.33
C ALA A 275 13.42 -8.28 -9.82
N PRO A 276 14.23 -9.17 -10.41
CA PRO A 276 14.13 -9.51 -11.84
C PRO A 276 12.85 -10.29 -12.12
N ALA A 277 12.36 -10.20 -13.36
CA ALA A 277 11.20 -10.94 -13.85
C ALA A 277 10.00 -10.92 -12.90
N SER A 278 9.70 -9.76 -12.34
CA SER A 278 8.66 -9.59 -11.33
C SER A 278 7.80 -8.35 -11.60
N GLY A 279 6.51 -8.44 -11.31
CA GLY A 279 5.55 -7.34 -11.33
C GLY A 279 5.39 -6.70 -9.96
N HIS A 280 4.17 -6.19 -9.72
CA HIS A 280 3.82 -5.45 -8.50
C HIS A 280 3.67 -6.35 -7.27
N SER A 281 3.13 -7.55 -7.44
CA SER A 281 2.69 -8.39 -6.32
C SER A 281 3.84 -8.85 -5.43
N LEU A 282 3.61 -8.83 -4.11
CA LEU A 282 4.50 -9.45 -3.12
C LEU A 282 4.57 -10.98 -3.27
N SER A 283 3.63 -11.60 -3.98
CA SER A 283 3.61 -13.04 -4.24
C SER A 283 4.69 -13.49 -5.23
N HIS A 284 5.28 -12.56 -6.00
CA HIS A 284 6.41 -12.89 -6.86
C HIS A 284 7.62 -13.34 -6.02
N PRO A 285 8.16 -14.55 -6.24
CA PRO A 285 9.22 -15.10 -5.39
C PRO A 285 10.45 -14.19 -5.25
N ALA A 286 10.87 -13.53 -6.34
CA ALA A 286 12.02 -12.64 -6.30
C ALA A 286 11.74 -11.35 -5.49
N VAL A 287 10.51 -10.81 -5.55
CA VAL A 287 10.09 -9.67 -4.72
C VAL A 287 10.03 -10.06 -3.25
N GLN A 288 9.38 -11.19 -2.95
CA GLN A 288 9.27 -11.69 -1.58
C GLN A 288 10.63 -11.96 -0.95
N ALA A 289 11.53 -12.62 -1.69
CA ALA A 289 12.90 -12.90 -1.24
C ALA A 289 13.69 -11.60 -1.00
N ALA A 290 13.58 -10.62 -1.90
CA ALA A 290 14.27 -9.34 -1.74
C ALA A 290 13.75 -8.53 -0.53
N VAL A 291 12.42 -8.50 -0.32
CA VAL A 291 11.82 -7.83 0.86
C VAL A 291 12.25 -8.54 2.14
N LYS A 292 12.19 -9.88 2.17
CA LYS A 292 12.64 -10.64 3.34
C LYS A 292 14.11 -10.42 3.62
N ALA A 293 14.98 -10.47 2.60
CA ALA A 293 16.41 -10.22 2.76
C ALA A 293 16.69 -8.81 3.27
N ALA A 294 15.95 -7.79 2.81
CA ALA A 294 16.05 -6.43 3.32
C ALA A 294 15.69 -6.38 4.82
N ILE A 295 14.58 -7.00 5.23
CA ILE A 295 14.17 -7.06 6.64
C ILE A 295 15.22 -7.81 7.46
N ASP A 296 15.68 -8.97 7.00
CA ASP A 296 16.67 -9.80 7.71
C ASP A 296 18.04 -9.11 7.86
N SER A 297 18.39 -8.20 6.94
CA SER A 297 19.64 -7.42 7.03
C SER A 297 19.59 -6.26 8.03
N PHE A 298 18.42 -5.94 8.60
CA PHE A 298 18.27 -4.87 9.59
C PHE A 298 18.64 -5.36 10.99
N ASP A 299 19.60 -4.69 11.66
CA ASP A 299 20.11 -5.05 12.98
C ASP A 299 19.51 -4.26 14.15
N GLY A 300 18.60 -3.31 13.86
CA GLY A 300 18.01 -2.39 14.82
C GLY A 300 18.52 -0.95 14.68
N THR A 301 19.65 -0.76 14.00
CA THR A 301 20.28 0.54 13.78
C THR A 301 20.50 0.86 12.30
N GLY A 302 20.61 -0.17 11.46
CA GLY A 302 20.83 -0.03 10.03
C GLY A 302 20.75 -1.34 9.28
N PHE A 303 21.05 -1.29 7.99
CA PHE A 303 21.05 -2.45 7.11
C PHE A 303 22.49 -2.91 6.87
N THR A 304 22.79 -4.17 7.18
CA THR A 304 24.09 -4.75 6.80
C THR A 304 24.20 -4.82 5.28
N VAL A 305 25.39 -4.50 4.77
CA VAL A 305 25.69 -4.65 3.34
C VAL A 305 25.94 -6.14 3.10
N ALA A 306 25.10 -6.77 2.28
CA ALA A 306 25.32 -8.13 1.82
C ALA A 306 26.31 -8.15 0.66
#